data_6d6246b60ab1c0214cca111da8ded182
#
_entry.id   6d6246b60ab1c0214cca111da8ded182
#
_cell.length_a   1.000
_cell.length_b   1.000
_cell.length_c   1.000
_cell.angle_alpha   90.00
_cell.angle_beta   90.00
_cell.angle_gamma   90.00
#
_symmetry.space_group_name_H-M   'P 1'
#
loop_
_entity.id
_entity.type
_entity.pdbx_description
1 polymer ?
#
loop_
_entity_poly.entity_id
_entity_poly.type
_entity_poly.pdbx_seq_one_letter_code
_entity_poly.pdbx_strand_id
1 'polypeptide(L)'
;GPGNALGLVKFTFPNKHSVYMHDTPSKGLFGSDVRAFSHGCLRVKDPDQLAKVLLSIDQGMNQSTVDDLMQNGPDNNAVELGEHIPVHITYFTAWPDANGEIATAPDIYGHEKRISLALQGKWNQIDKTAPAAVAYTGPSVSDWGDAPKFFSPASSSSAPRGNTANDIFRRGFGN
;
A
#
# COMPACT_ATOMS: atom_id res chain seq x y z
N GLY A 1 -3.33 -15.97 -8.70
CA GLY A 1 -3.64 -16.09 -10.13
C GLY A 1 -4.04 -14.73 -10.72
N PRO A 2 -4.27 -14.59 -12.03
CA PRO A 2 -4.51 -13.29 -12.69
C PRO A 2 -5.70 -12.50 -12.16
N GLY A 3 -6.65 -13.13 -11.48
CA GLY A 3 -7.79 -12.48 -10.83
C GLY A 3 -7.57 -12.11 -9.37
N ASN A 4 -6.39 -12.33 -8.81
CA ASN A 4 -6.11 -11.98 -7.42
C ASN A 4 -6.03 -10.45 -7.27
N ALA A 5 -6.87 -9.88 -6.40
CA ALA A 5 -6.87 -8.43 -6.13
C ALA A 5 -5.52 -7.90 -5.62
N LEU A 6 -4.70 -8.76 -5.00
CA LEU A 6 -3.34 -8.44 -4.55
C LEU A 6 -2.28 -8.65 -5.63
N GLY A 7 -2.67 -9.05 -6.85
CA GLY A 7 -1.76 -9.35 -7.95
C GLY A 7 -0.80 -10.49 -7.64
N LEU A 8 0.43 -10.37 -8.12
CA LEU A 8 1.45 -11.41 -8.02
C LEU A 8 2.42 -11.22 -6.84
N VAL A 9 2.60 -9.99 -6.38
CA VAL A 9 3.64 -9.64 -5.40
C VAL A 9 3.07 -8.79 -4.28
N LYS A 10 3.45 -9.11 -3.05
CA LYS A 10 3.13 -8.35 -1.85
C LYS A 10 4.41 -8.03 -1.08
N PHE A 11 4.55 -6.77 -0.66
CA PHE A 11 5.64 -6.29 0.18
C PHE A 11 5.10 -6.01 1.57
N THR A 12 5.59 -6.74 2.56
CA THR A 12 5.16 -6.61 3.95
C THR A 12 6.20 -5.89 4.78
N PHE A 13 5.74 -5.11 5.75
CA PHE A 13 6.57 -4.41 6.71
C PHE A 13 5.83 -4.32 8.06
N PRO A 14 6.54 -4.30 9.20
CA PRO A 14 5.91 -4.24 10.52
C PRO A 14 5.12 -2.94 10.70
N ASN A 15 3.84 -3.06 11.08
CA ASN A 15 3.01 -1.93 11.45
C ASN A 15 1.80 -2.38 12.26
N LYS A 16 1.14 -1.41 12.96
CA LYS A 16 -0.02 -1.69 13.84
C LYS A 16 -1.36 -1.82 13.08
N HIS A 17 -1.38 -1.50 11.79
CA HIS A 17 -2.60 -1.32 11.01
C HIS A 17 -2.82 -2.43 9.98
N SER A 18 -1.95 -3.44 9.95
CA SER A 18 -1.98 -4.51 8.93
C SER A 18 -1.95 -3.96 7.49
N VAL A 19 -1.24 -2.85 7.30
CA VAL A 19 -1.04 -2.22 6.00
C VAL A 19 0.19 -2.83 5.33
N TYR A 20 0.13 -3.01 4.02
CA TYR A 20 1.24 -3.50 3.19
C TYR A 20 1.17 -2.88 1.79
N MET A 21 2.24 -3.02 1.02
CA MET A 21 2.23 -2.69 -0.40
C MET A 21 1.98 -3.97 -1.22
N HIS A 22 1.30 -3.84 -2.35
CA HIS A 22 0.98 -5.00 -3.19
C HIS A 22 0.77 -4.63 -4.65
N ASP A 23 0.88 -5.62 -5.50
CA ASP A 23 0.47 -5.55 -6.89
C ASP A 23 -1.05 -5.41 -7.02
N THR A 24 -1.54 -5.13 -8.22
CA THR A 24 -2.95 -5.05 -8.54
C THR A 24 -3.21 -5.32 -10.02
N PRO A 25 -4.25 -6.09 -10.37
CA PRO A 25 -4.70 -6.18 -11.76
C PRO A 25 -5.32 -4.87 -12.27
N SER A 26 -5.80 -4.01 -11.37
CA SER A 26 -6.47 -2.75 -11.69
C SER A 26 -5.48 -1.62 -11.97
N LYS A 27 -4.56 -1.82 -12.91
CA LYS A 27 -3.50 -0.83 -13.26
C LYS A 27 -4.06 0.51 -13.75
N GLY A 28 -5.25 0.53 -14.36
CA GLY A 28 -5.90 1.76 -14.83
C GLY A 28 -6.17 2.79 -13.73
N LEU A 29 -6.29 2.36 -12.47
CA LEU A 29 -6.51 3.26 -11.33
C LEU A 29 -5.33 4.21 -11.08
N PHE A 30 -4.14 3.88 -11.56
CA PHE A 30 -2.98 4.79 -11.47
C PHE A 30 -3.11 6.03 -12.35
N GLY A 31 -4.05 6.06 -13.30
CA GLY A 31 -4.39 7.24 -14.10
C GLY A 31 -5.33 8.22 -13.40
N SER A 32 -5.86 7.91 -12.23
CA SER A 32 -6.76 8.80 -11.49
C SER A 32 -5.98 9.86 -10.72
N ASP A 33 -6.50 11.09 -10.70
CA ASP A 33 -5.91 12.20 -9.93
C ASP A 33 -6.06 11.97 -8.43
N VAL A 34 -7.22 11.48 -8.00
CA VAL A 34 -7.48 11.08 -6.60
C VAL A 34 -7.41 9.57 -6.50
N ARG A 35 -6.55 9.06 -5.63
CA ARG A 35 -6.22 7.61 -5.52
C ARG A 35 -6.54 7.01 -4.16
N ALA A 36 -7.55 7.50 -3.48
CA ALA A 36 -8.01 6.99 -2.18
C ALA A 36 -8.93 5.77 -2.34
N PHE A 37 -8.42 4.69 -2.94
CA PHE A 37 -9.20 3.50 -3.34
C PHE A 37 -9.05 2.31 -2.39
N SER A 38 -8.41 2.47 -1.24
CA SER A 38 -8.20 1.37 -0.30
C SER A 38 -8.49 1.81 1.14
N HIS A 39 -8.52 0.85 2.06
CA HIS A 39 -8.65 1.08 3.50
C HIS A 39 -7.28 1.22 4.20
N GLY A 40 -6.19 1.38 3.44
CA GLY A 40 -4.85 1.59 3.99
C GLY A 40 -3.72 0.93 3.20
N CYS A 41 -3.96 -0.22 2.55
CA CYS A 41 -2.94 -0.87 1.73
C CYS A 41 -2.58 -0.04 0.50
N LEU A 42 -1.32 -0.09 0.11
CA LEU A 42 -0.80 0.70 -1.01
C LEU A 42 -0.62 -0.19 -2.24
N ARG A 43 -1.21 0.22 -3.36
CA ARG A 43 -0.96 -0.43 -4.64
C ARG A 43 0.33 0.07 -5.25
N VAL A 44 1.10 -0.85 -5.84
CA VAL A 44 2.34 -0.55 -6.53
C VAL A 44 2.10 -0.67 -8.02
N LYS A 45 2.49 0.36 -8.79
CA LYS A 45 2.28 0.41 -10.24
C LYS A 45 3.16 -0.63 -10.94
N ASP A 46 4.44 -0.65 -10.58
CA ASP A 46 5.47 -1.49 -11.19
C ASP A 46 6.14 -2.38 -10.11
N PRO A 47 5.39 -3.36 -9.53
CA PRO A 47 5.86 -4.15 -8.40
C PRO A 47 7.03 -5.06 -8.76
N ASP A 48 7.09 -5.54 -10.00
CA ASP A 48 8.18 -6.38 -10.50
C ASP A 48 9.51 -5.61 -10.48
N GLN A 49 9.49 -4.36 -10.90
CA GLN A 49 10.67 -3.50 -10.85
C GLN A 49 11.11 -3.22 -9.42
N LEU A 50 10.16 -2.93 -8.53
CA LEU A 50 10.47 -2.73 -7.12
C LEU A 50 11.10 -3.99 -6.53
N ALA A 51 10.56 -5.15 -6.83
CA ALA A 51 11.08 -6.43 -6.41
C ALA A 51 12.53 -6.65 -6.87
N LYS A 52 12.79 -6.43 -8.15
CA LYS A 52 14.12 -6.58 -8.75
C LYS A 52 15.14 -5.64 -8.11
N VAL A 53 14.76 -4.39 -7.87
CA VAL A 53 15.65 -3.43 -7.21
C VAL A 53 15.95 -3.85 -5.78
N LEU A 54 14.93 -4.20 -4.99
CA LEU A 54 15.12 -4.60 -3.59
C LEU A 54 16.01 -5.85 -3.46
N LEU A 55 15.73 -6.90 -4.21
CA LEU A 55 16.49 -8.16 -4.14
C LEU A 55 17.90 -8.04 -4.76
N SER A 56 18.07 -7.16 -5.75
CA SER A 56 19.39 -6.88 -6.31
C SER A 56 20.28 -6.16 -5.28
N ILE A 57 19.74 -5.17 -4.58
CA ILE A 57 20.48 -4.41 -3.58
C ILE A 57 20.80 -5.28 -2.36
N ASP A 58 19.82 -6.03 -1.87
CA ASP A 58 19.93 -6.77 -0.62
C ASP A 58 20.71 -8.09 -0.76
N GLN A 59 20.46 -8.83 -1.84
CA GLN A 59 20.96 -10.20 -2.02
C GLN A 59 21.80 -10.39 -3.28
N GLY A 60 22.03 -9.32 -4.05
CA GLY A 60 22.79 -9.39 -5.30
C GLY A 60 22.07 -10.22 -6.39
N MET A 61 20.77 -10.46 -6.26
CA MET A 61 20.02 -11.25 -7.24
C MET A 61 19.97 -10.52 -8.58
N ASN A 62 20.21 -11.27 -9.65
CA ASN A 62 20.01 -10.74 -11.00
C ASN A 62 18.52 -10.73 -11.37
N GLN A 63 18.15 -9.95 -12.39
CA GLN A 63 16.76 -9.76 -12.79
C GLN A 63 16.09 -11.07 -13.22
N SER A 64 16.81 -11.96 -13.93
CA SER A 64 16.26 -13.23 -14.37
C SER A 64 15.95 -14.18 -13.23
N THR A 65 16.73 -14.18 -12.18
CA THR A 65 16.44 -14.95 -10.95
C THR A 65 15.17 -14.45 -10.27
N VAL A 66 14.96 -13.15 -10.20
CA VAL A 66 13.74 -12.59 -9.62
C VAL A 66 12.53 -12.88 -10.51
N ASP A 67 12.68 -12.80 -11.83
CA ASP A 67 11.60 -13.16 -12.75
C ASP A 67 11.22 -14.65 -12.61
N ASP A 68 12.20 -15.53 -12.48
CA ASP A 68 11.95 -16.95 -12.27
C ASP A 68 11.23 -17.23 -10.94
N LEU A 69 11.65 -16.58 -9.87
CA LEU A 69 10.95 -16.66 -8.57
C LEU A 69 9.48 -16.21 -8.66
N MET A 70 9.20 -15.16 -9.43
CA MET A 70 7.84 -14.65 -9.60
C MET A 70 6.99 -15.54 -10.51
N GLN A 71 7.57 -16.18 -11.52
CA GLN A 71 6.84 -16.97 -12.49
C GLN A 71 6.73 -18.45 -12.10
N ASN A 72 7.80 -19.02 -11.59
CA ASN A 72 7.96 -20.46 -11.36
C ASN A 72 8.16 -20.83 -9.90
N GLY A 73 8.32 -19.83 -9.00
CA GLY A 73 8.47 -20.08 -7.56
C GLY A 73 7.22 -20.69 -6.94
N PRO A 74 7.35 -21.37 -5.80
CA PRO A 74 6.22 -22.01 -5.12
C PRO A 74 5.18 -20.97 -4.69
N ASP A 75 3.92 -21.42 -4.56
CA ASP A 75 2.83 -20.60 -4.05
C ASP A 75 3.12 -20.10 -2.63
N ASN A 76 2.75 -18.84 -2.36
CA ASN A 76 3.02 -18.19 -1.08
C ASN A 76 4.51 -18.16 -0.69
N ASN A 77 5.39 -18.15 -1.68
CA ASN A 77 6.82 -18.01 -1.45
C ASN A 77 7.12 -16.67 -0.76
N ALA A 78 7.80 -16.72 0.38
CA ALA A 78 8.26 -15.55 1.09
C ALA A 78 9.79 -15.44 0.95
N VAL A 79 10.25 -14.26 0.55
CA VAL A 79 11.67 -13.91 0.50
C VAL A 79 11.90 -12.79 1.51
N GLU A 80 12.72 -13.06 2.52
CA GLU A 80 13.09 -12.06 3.53
C GLU A 80 14.28 -11.24 3.04
N LEU A 81 14.27 -9.93 3.31
CA LEU A 81 15.46 -9.10 3.12
C LEU A 81 16.40 -9.25 4.31
N GLY A 82 17.69 -9.36 4.03
CA GLY A 82 18.75 -9.37 5.04
C GLY A 82 18.90 -8.01 5.72
N GLU A 83 18.80 -6.94 4.92
CA GLU A 83 18.85 -5.57 5.39
C GLU A 83 17.46 -4.94 5.43
N HIS A 84 17.10 -4.36 6.57
CA HIS A 84 15.80 -3.73 6.75
C HIS A 84 15.77 -2.33 6.15
N ILE A 85 14.91 -2.12 5.16
CA ILE A 85 14.71 -0.81 4.54
C ILE A 85 13.58 -0.09 5.26
N PRO A 86 13.83 1.09 5.86
CA PRO A 86 12.79 1.87 6.52
C PRO A 86 11.70 2.29 5.55
N VAL A 87 10.43 2.06 5.94
CA VAL A 87 9.25 2.50 5.17
C VAL A 87 8.58 3.63 5.93
N HIS A 88 8.49 4.80 5.30
CA HIS A 88 7.81 5.97 5.82
C HIS A 88 6.55 6.24 5.01
N ILE A 89 5.38 6.14 5.64
CA ILE A 89 4.11 6.52 5.03
C ILE A 89 3.82 7.95 5.44
N THR A 90 3.76 8.85 4.47
CA THR A 90 3.57 10.28 4.70
C THR A 90 2.35 10.78 3.93
N TYR A 91 1.81 11.90 4.37
CA TYR A 91 0.73 12.59 3.70
C TYR A 91 1.15 14.03 3.41
N PHE A 92 1.30 14.33 2.12
CA PHE A 92 1.61 15.67 1.64
C PHE A 92 0.56 16.09 0.62
N THR A 93 0.14 17.33 0.71
CA THR A 93 -0.76 17.99 -0.24
C THR A 93 -0.04 19.04 -1.09
N ALA A 94 1.22 19.32 -0.74
CA ALA A 94 2.11 20.15 -1.52
C ALA A 94 3.54 19.60 -1.43
N TRP A 95 4.25 19.56 -2.54
CA TRP A 95 5.66 19.13 -2.61
C TRP A 95 6.36 19.78 -3.80
N PRO A 96 7.69 19.96 -3.76
CA PRO A 96 8.44 20.38 -4.93
C PRO A 96 8.46 19.26 -5.98
N ASP A 97 8.19 19.59 -7.22
CA ASP A 97 8.35 18.68 -8.35
C ASP A 97 9.83 18.58 -8.80
N ALA A 98 10.10 17.83 -9.87
CA ALA A 98 11.44 17.66 -10.41
C ALA A 98 12.08 18.95 -10.92
N ASN A 99 11.30 19.99 -11.22
CA ASN A 99 11.75 21.31 -11.67
C ASN A 99 11.89 22.30 -10.51
N GLY A 100 11.53 21.90 -9.30
CA GLY A 100 11.50 22.76 -8.11
C GLY A 100 10.24 23.63 -8.01
N GLU A 101 9.24 23.40 -8.85
CA GLU A 101 7.93 24.04 -8.76
C GLU A 101 7.05 23.32 -7.76
N ILE A 102 6.11 24.04 -7.12
CA ILE A 102 5.22 23.43 -6.14
C ILE A 102 4.07 22.72 -6.86
N ALA A 103 4.08 21.39 -6.79
CA ALA A 103 2.95 20.56 -7.14
C ALA A 103 2.00 20.43 -5.96
N THR A 104 0.69 20.34 -6.21
CA THR A 104 -0.33 20.21 -5.16
C THR A 104 -1.29 19.06 -5.43
N ALA A 105 -1.87 18.51 -4.36
CA ALA A 105 -2.94 17.53 -4.41
C ALA A 105 -4.11 17.95 -3.50
N PRO A 106 -5.33 17.47 -3.75
CA PRO A 106 -6.47 17.73 -2.86
C PRO A 106 -6.23 17.23 -1.44
N ASP A 107 -6.67 18.01 -0.44
CA ASP A 107 -6.64 17.61 0.97
C ASP A 107 -7.76 16.62 1.28
N ILE A 108 -7.59 15.36 0.91
CA ILE A 108 -8.61 14.30 1.01
C ILE A 108 -9.01 14.05 2.47
N TYR A 109 -8.06 14.17 3.41
CA TYR A 109 -8.30 13.89 4.83
C TYR A 109 -8.59 15.16 5.67
N GLY A 110 -8.60 16.34 5.05
CA GLY A 110 -8.90 17.60 5.74
C GLY A 110 -7.82 18.02 6.76
N HIS A 111 -6.60 17.52 6.62
CA HIS A 111 -5.50 17.84 7.54
C HIS A 111 -5.05 19.28 7.41
N GLU A 112 -4.94 19.83 6.20
CA GLU A 112 -4.59 21.23 5.97
C GLU A 112 -5.62 22.19 6.53
N LYS A 113 -6.91 21.87 6.32
CA LYS A 113 -7.99 22.66 6.92
C LYS A 113 -7.86 22.71 8.44
N ARG A 114 -7.54 21.61 9.09
CA ARG A 114 -7.32 21.54 10.55
C ARG A 114 -6.12 22.37 10.97
N ILE A 115 -5.00 22.23 10.27
CA ILE A 115 -3.77 23.00 10.54
C ILE A 115 -4.05 24.49 10.35
N SER A 116 -4.73 24.88 9.27
CA SER A 116 -5.09 26.28 9.02
C SER A 116 -5.96 26.87 10.13
N LEU A 117 -6.97 26.13 10.60
CA LEU A 117 -7.79 26.55 11.72
C LEU A 117 -6.98 26.70 13.03
N ALA A 118 -6.06 25.76 13.28
CA ALA A 118 -5.19 25.83 14.45
C ALA A 118 -4.28 27.04 14.41
N LEU A 119 -3.65 27.33 13.29
CA LEU A 119 -2.78 28.50 13.10
C LEU A 119 -3.54 29.82 13.22
N GLN A 120 -4.84 29.84 12.91
CA GLN A 120 -5.73 30.99 13.12
C GLN A 120 -6.26 31.11 14.56
N GLY A 121 -5.87 30.20 15.46
CA GLY A 121 -6.39 30.18 16.84
C GLY A 121 -7.83 29.66 16.97
N LYS A 122 -8.42 29.14 15.90
CA LYS A 122 -9.80 28.67 15.85
C LYS A 122 -9.95 27.20 16.29
N TRP A 123 -9.36 26.87 17.43
CA TRP A 123 -9.33 25.50 17.97
C TRP A 123 -10.71 24.88 18.21
N ASN A 124 -11.71 25.72 18.52
CA ASN A 124 -13.09 25.28 18.73
C ASN A 124 -13.82 24.86 17.45
N GLN A 125 -13.29 25.23 16.27
CA GLN A 125 -13.83 24.87 14.98
C GLN A 125 -13.16 23.63 14.40
N ILE A 126 -12.13 23.10 15.04
CA ILE A 126 -11.46 21.89 14.60
C ILE A 126 -12.33 20.70 14.99
N ASP A 127 -12.85 20.01 13.99
CA ASP A 127 -13.49 18.73 14.20
C ASP A 127 -12.46 17.73 14.73
N LYS A 128 -12.70 17.23 15.93
CA LYS A 128 -11.86 16.25 16.62
C LYS A 128 -12.19 14.82 16.25
N THR A 129 -13.26 14.59 15.51
CA THR A 129 -13.58 13.30 14.95
C THR A 129 -12.57 12.97 13.84
N ALA A 130 -12.25 11.70 13.66
CA ALA A 130 -11.47 11.29 12.50
C ALA A 130 -12.17 11.81 11.23
N PRO A 131 -11.43 12.32 10.23
CA PRO A 131 -12.05 12.72 8.99
C PRO A 131 -12.90 11.57 8.48
N ALA A 132 -14.16 11.84 8.20
CA ALA A 132 -14.98 10.88 7.47
C ALA A 132 -14.18 10.49 6.23
N ALA A 133 -13.97 9.22 6.04
CA ALA A 133 -13.36 8.76 4.80
C ALA A 133 -14.15 9.41 3.67
N VAL A 134 -13.46 10.09 2.77
CA VAL A 134 -14.12 10.66 1.59
C VAL A 134 -14.86 9.51 0.96
N ALA A 135 -16.19 9.64 0.86
CA ALA A 135 -17.00 8.58 0.30
C ALA A 135 -16.46 8.31 -1.11
N TYR A 136 -15.95 7.11 -1.30
CA TYR A 136 -15.47 6.68 -2.60
C TYR A 136 -16.67 6.61 -3.55
N THR A 137 -16.67 7.46 -4.56
CA THR A 137 -17.73 7.53 -5.59
C THR A 137 -17.34 6.81 -6.88
N GLY A 138 -16.24 6.07 -6.86
CA GLY A 138 -15.78 5.27 -7.99
C GLY A 138 -16.49 3.90 -8.10
N PRO A 139 -16.02 3.02 -9.01
CA PRO A 139 -16.58 1.68 -9.21
C PRO A 139 -16.70 0.93 -7.89
N SER A 140 -17.81 0.24 -7.68
CA SER A 140 -18.03 -0.53 -6.46
C SER A 140 -17.03 -1.67 -6.36
N VAL A 141 -16.81 -2.20 -5.16
CA VAL A 141 -15.93 -3.37 -4.95
C VAL A 141 -16.42 -4.58 -5.75
N SER A 142 -17.72 -4.65 -6.04
CA SER A 142 -18.33 -5.65 -6.92
C SER A 142 -17.83 -5.58 -8.37
N ASP A 143 -17.40 -4.42 -8.83
CA ASP A 143 -16.90 -4.22 -10.20
C ASP A 143 -15.44 -4.72 -10.34
N TRP A 144 -14.83 -5.17 -9.26
CA TRP A 144 -13.42 -5.59 -9.20
C TRP A 144 -13.22 -7.11 -9.29
N GLY A 145 -14.29 -7.85 -9.65
CA GLY A 145 -14.29 -9.31 -9.61
C GLY A 145 -14.30 -9.84 -8.18
N ASP A 146 -14.49 -11.15 -8.01
CA ASP A 146 -14.53 -11.80 -6.71
C ASP A 146 -13.27 -11.47 -5.87
N ALA A 147 -13.38 -10.42 -5.06
CA ALA A 147 -12.37 -10.15 -4.03
C ALA A 147 -12.41 -11.35 -3.07
N PRO A 148 -11.25 -11.99 -2.82
CA PRO A 148 -11.23 -13.09 -1.86
C PRO A 148 -11.79 -12.59 -0.52
N LYS A 149 -12.67 -13.37 0.10
CA LYS A 149 -13.37 -13.10 1.37
C LYS A 149 -12.44 -12.95 2.59
N PHE A 150 -11.24 -12.40 2.39
CA PHE A 150 -10.23 -12.17 3.43
C PHE A 150 -10.45 -10.91 4.25
N PHE A 151 -11.49 -10.14 3.98
CA PHE A 151 -11.87 -8.97 4.76
C PHE A 151 -13.14 -9.18 5.58
N SER A 152 -13.24 -10.29 6.26
CA SER A 152 -14.04 -10.32 7.49
C SER A 152 -13.21 -9.60 8.56
N PRO A 153 -13.75 -8.62 9.30
CA PRO A 153 -13.07 -8.10 10.47
C PRO A 153 -12.84 -9.29 11.40
N ALA A 154 -11.60 -9.66 11.63
CA ALA A 154 -11.25 -10.67 12.58
C ALA A 154 -11.83 -10.23 13.92
N SER A 155 -12.84 -10.98 14.40
CA SER A 155 -13.22 -10.94 15.80
C SER A 155 -11.94 -11.05 16.63
N SER A 156 -11.76 -10.13 17.56
CA SER A 156 -10.65 -10.05 18.48
C SER A 156 -10.37 -11.39 19.16
N SER A 157 -9.50 -12.20 18.59
CA SER A 157 -8.93 -13.34 19.26
C SER A 157 -7.47 -13.48 18.84
N SER A 158 -6.58 -13.10 19.78
CA SER A 158 -5.19 -13.53 19.92
C SER A 158 -4.42 -13.75 18.63
N ALA A 159 -3.76 -12.70 18.14
CA ALA A 159 -2.63 -12.86 17.25
C ALA A 159 -1.55 -13.70 17.96
N PRO A 160 -1.03 -14.77 17.36
CA PRO A 160 0.16 -15.42 17.87
C PRO A 160 1.30 -14.41 17.84
N ARG A 161 1.99 -14.25 18.98
CA ARG A 161 3.26 -13.56 19.06
C ARG A 161 4.28 -14.41 18.30
N GLY A 162 4.30 -14.27 16.99
CA GLY A 162 5.34 -14.79 16.13
C GLY A 162 6.42 -13.75 16.01
N ASN A 163 7.65 -14.17 16.16
CA ASN A 163 8.85 -13.38 16.01
C ASN A 163 8.78 -12.53 14.73
N THR A 164 9.32 -11.34 14.85
CA THR A 164 9.53 -10.33 13.83
C THR A 164 10.33 -10.86 12.64
N ALA A 165 9.72 -11.62 11.78
CA ALA A 165 10.24 -11.86 10.46
C ALA A 165 9.69 -10.74 9.57
N ASN A 166 10.56 -9.94 8.98
CA ASN A 166 10.19 -8.91 8.02
C ASN A 166 9.99 -9.56 6.66
N ASP A 167 8.88 -10.27 6.50
CA ASP A 167 8.48 -10.79 5.20
C ASP A 167 8.20 -9.64 4.26
N ILE A 168 9.06 -9.37 3.33
CA ILE A 168 8.88 -8.33 2.33
C ILE A 168 8.22 -8.87 1.07
N PHE A 169 8.33 -10.17 0.85
CA PHE A 169 7.78 -10.80 -0.32
C PHE A 169 6.85 -11.96 0.02
N ARG A 170 5.59 -11.82 -0.33
CA ARG A 170 4.68 -12.96 -0.40
C ARG A 170 3.99 -12.97 -1.76
N ARG A 171 4.21 -14.02 -2.50
CA ARG A 171 3.44 -14.32 -3.70
C ARG A 171 2.09 -14.88 -3.26
N GLY A 172 1.02 -14.10 -3.48
CA GLY A 172 -0.33 -14.56 -3.17
C GLY A 172 -0.92 -15.30 -4.36
N PHE A 173 -0.96 -16.64 -4.31
CA PHE A 173 -1.78 -17.42 -5.20
C PHE A 173 -2.97 -17.94 -4.38
N GLY A 174 -4.16 -17.45 -4.68
CA GLY A 174 -5.39 -18.09 -4.28
C GLY A 174 -5.83 -19.05 -5.39
N ASN A 175 -6.24 -20.23 -5.03
CA ASN A 175 -7.01 -21.11 -5.90
C ASN A 175 -8.35 -20.45 -6.25
#